data_d0570fb7be2d52b93caac590edb18dd9
#
_entry.id   d0570fb7be2d52b93caac590edb18dd9
#
_cell.length_a   1.000
_cell.length_b   1.000
_cell.length_c   1.000
_cell.angle_alpha   90.00
_cell.angle_beta   90.00
_cell.angle_gamma   90.00
#
_symmetry.space_group_name_H-M   'P 1'
#
loop_
_entity.id
_entity.type
_entity.pdbx_description
1 polymer ?
#
loop_
_entity_poly.entity_id
_entity_poly.type
_entity_poly.pdbx_seq_one_letter_code
_entity_poly.pdbx_strand_id
1 'polypeptide(L)'
;MIDPVTGWFEIKAINKPDASTVMDAFYEAWMCRYPRPEQIGFDNGGEFKDVFAAMCANYGVKQKRSTSHNPQSNGVIERIHQVVGNSLRTLQLEDAALNKEDPWAVYLASVAWAIRSTKHMVLEATPGQLVFGRDMVLPIRFQADWARIQLCKQEVIDESNARKNKKRVKHEYRIGDEVLIEKPGIIRKMSMPREGPYAITKVYTNGTVRI
;
A
#
# COMPACT_ATOMS: atom_id res chain seq x y z
N MET A 1 5.29 -5.46 -2.47
CA MET A 1 5.56 -4.30 -3.34
C MET A 1 4.46 -4.21 -4.38
N ILE A 2 4.00 -3.01 -4.71
CA ILE A 2 2.95 -2.81 -5.71
C ILE A 2 3.18 -1.50 -6.47
N ASP A 3 2.98 -1.54 -7.79
CA ASP A 3 2.85 -0.34 -8.60
C ASP A 3 1.40 0.14 -8.58
N PRO A 4 1.11 1.34 -8.04
CA PRO A 4 -0.26 1.83 -7.94
C PRO A 4 -0.88 2.21 -9.30
N VAL A 5 -0.09 2.33 -10.35
CA VAL A 5 -0.59 2.68 -11.69
C VAL A 5 -1.17 1.46 -12.38
N THR A 6 -0.44 0.37 -12.42
CA THR A 6 -0.81 -0.88 -13.11
C THR A 6 -1.43 -1.92 -12.18
N GLY A 7 -1.24 -1.79 -10.86
CA GLY A 7 -1.56 -2.83 -9.90
C GLY A 7 -0.57 -4.01 -9.91
N TRP A 8 0.55 -3.88 -10.64
CA TRP A 8 1.57 -4.92 -10.66
C TRP A 8 2.11 -5.18 -9.27
N PHE A 9 2.16 -6.43 -8.87
CA PHE A 9 2.43 -6.86 -7.51
C PHE A 9 3.58 -7.84 -7.45
N GLU A 10 4.52 -7.57 -6.54
CA GLU A 10 5.60 -8.48 -6.15
C GLU A 10 5.53 -8.78 -4.65
N ILE A 11 5.78 -10.03 -4.30
CA ILE A 11 5.83 -10.47 -2.91
C ILE A 11 7.06 -11.35 -2.69
N LYS A 12 7.72 -11.17 -1.58
CA LYS A 12 8.86 -12.00 -1.17
C LYS A 12 8.77 -12.23 0.34
N ALA A 13 8.92 -13.49 0.76
CA ALA A 13 9.07 -13.81 2.17
C ALA A 13 10.46 -13.40 2.64
N ILE A 14 10.55 -12.83 3.83
CA ILE A 14 11.80 -12.48 4.51
C ILE A 14 11.77 -13.03 5.93
N ASN A 15 12.90 -13.54 6.40
CA ASN A 15 12.98 -14.14 7.74
C ASN A 15 13.12 -13.08 8.84
N LYS A 16 13.80 -11.97 8.53
CA LYS A 16 14.02 -10.87 9.47
C LYS A 16 13.70 -9.54 8.80
N PRO A 17 12.87 -8.68 9.42
CA PRO A 17 12.54 -7.38 8.88
C PRO A 17 13.61 -6.33 9.25
N ASP A 18 14.88 -6.61 8.99
CA ASP A 18 15.95 -5.63 9.13
C ASP A 18 16.22 -4.87 7.82
N ALA A 19 16.88 -3.73 7.91
CA ALA A 19 17.07 -2.82 6.78
C ALA A 19 17.84 -3.46 5.62
N SER A 20 18.83 -4.31 5.91
CA SER A 20 19.60 -5.01 4.89
C SER A 20 18.76 -6.03 4.14
N THR A 21 18.04 -6.88 4.86
CA THR A 21 17.17 -7.92 4.27
C THR A 21 16.05 -7.30 3.44
N VAL A 22 15.43 -6.20 3.91
CA VAL A 22 14.39 -5.49 3.15
C VAL A 22 14.98 -4.82 1.90
N MET A 23 16.17 -4.23 2.00
CA MET A 23 16.88 -3.65 0.85
C MET A 23 17.19 -4.73 -0.20
N ASP A 24 17.77 -5.86 0.20
CA ASP A 24 18.11 -6.95 -0.71
C ASP A 24 16.86 -7.53 -1.38
N ALA A 25 15.79 -7.73 -0.60
CA ALA A 25 14.51 -8.20 -1.12
C ALA A 25 13.89 -7.24 -2.15
N PHE A 26 13.97 -5.93 -1.89
CA PHE A 26 13.50 -4.92 -2.83
C PHE A 26 14.39 -4.86 -4.09
N TYR A 27 15.70 -4.87 -3.90
CA TYR A 27 16.66 -4.84 -5.01
C TYR A 27 16.46 -6.03 -5.95
N GLU A 28 16.41 -7.23 -5.41
CA GLU A 28 16.26 -8.46 -6.19
C GLU A 28 14.87 -8.59 -6.85
N ALA A 29 13.80 -8.30 -6.10
CA ALA A 29 12.43 -8.51 -6.58
C ALA A 29 11.92 -7.37 -7.46
N TRP A 30 12.48 -6.17 -7.37
CA TRP A 30 12.03 -5.01 -8.14
C TRP A 30 13.13 -4.39 -9.00
N MET A 31 14.22 -3.91 -8.40
CA MET A 31 15.24 -3.12 -9.10
C MET A 31 15.97 -3.87 -10.21
N CYS A 32 16.15 -5.20 -10.03
CA CYS A 32 16.78 -6.07 -11.04
C CYS A 32 15.83 -6.55 -12.13
N ARG A 33 14.51 -6.28 -12.01
CA ARG A 33 13.51 -6.86 -12.91
C ARG A 33 12.73 -5.83 -13.70
N TYR A 34 12.55 -4.63 -13.15
CA TYR A 34 11.68 -3.60 -13.67
C TYR A 34 12.40 -2.26 -13.83
N PRO A 35 11.82 -1.34 -14.59
CA PRO A 35 12.30 0.02 -14.64
C PRO A 35 12.38 0.62 -13.23
N ARG A 36 13.40 1.44 -13.02
CA ARG A 36 13.64 2.11 -11.74
C ARG A 36 12.44 3.00 -11.39
N PRO A 37 11.87 2.87 -10.18
CA PRO A 37 10.78 3.75 -9.77
C PRO A 37 11.29 5.17 -9.53
N GLU A 38 10.49 6.16 -9.88
CA GLU A 38 10.80 7.56 -9.57
C GLU A 38 10.63 7.84 -8.07
N GLN A 39 9.67 7.15 -7.46
CA GLN A 39 9.32 7.32 -6.05
C GLN A 39 8.87 6.01 -5.42
N ILE A 40 9.25 5.81 -4.17
CA ILE A 40 8.80 4.68 -3.34
C ILE A 40 8.03 5.22 -2.15
N GLY A 41 6.82 4.68 -1.94
CA GLY A 41 6.01 4.91 -0.74
C GLY A 41 6.16 3.76 0.24
N PHE A 42 6.39 4.06 1.53
CA PHE A 42 6.48 3.07 2.61
C PHE A 42 6.05 3.71 3.94
N ASP A 43 5.85 2.90 4.94
CA ASP A 43 5.52 3.34 6.29
C ASP A 43 6.76 3.85 7.06
N ASN A 44 6.59 4.16 8.35
CA ASN A 44 7.67 4.66 9.18
C ASN A 44 8.48 3.54 9.87
N GLY A 45 8.47 2.32 9.35
CA GLY A 45 9.24 1.21 9.87
C GLY A 45 10.74 1.49 9.95
N GLY A 46 11.40 0.89 10.94
CA GLY A 46 12.85 1.04 11.14
C GLY A 46 13.67 0.45 10.00
N GLU A 47 13.15 -0.55 9.33
CA GLU A 47 13.74 -1.27 8.20
C GLU A 47 13.94 -0.39 6.94
N PHE A 48 13.24 0.74 6.84
CA PHE A 48 13.38 1.68 5.73
C PHE A 48 14.35 2.83 6.02
N LYS A 49 15.19 2.68 7.04
CA LYS A 49 16.23 3.65 7.42
C LYS A 49 17.59 3.22 6.88
N ASP A 50 18.58 4.04 7.13
CA ASP A 50 20.01 3.76 6.90
C ASP A 50 20.31 3.18 5.52
N VAL A 51 20.57 1.87 5.42
CA VAL A 51 21.03 1.20 4.20
C VAL A 51 19.98 1.32 3.08
N PHE A 52 18.69 1.14 3.41
CA PHE A 52 17.61 1.30 2.43
C PHE A 52 17.51 2.75 1.91
N ALA A 53 17.63 3.71 2.82
CA ALA A 53 17.61 5.13 2.45
C ALA A 53 18.84 5.51 1.59
N ALA A 54 20.02 4.98 1.93
CA ALA A 54 21.24 5.20 1.15
C ALA A 54 21.13 4.61 -0.26
N MET A 55 20.56 3.41 -0.40
CA MET A 55 20.29 2.80 -1.70
C MET A 55 19.36 3.70 -2.54
N CYS A 56 18.25 4.15 -1.98
CA CYS A 56 17.32 5.04 -2.69
C CYS A 56 18.03 6.31 -3.18
N ALA A 57 18.86 6.93 -2.34
CA ALA A 57 19.62 8.11 -2.68
C ALA A 57 20.61 7.85 -3.83
N ASN A 58 21.36 6.75 -3.77
CA ASN A 58 22.32 6.35 -4.80
C ASN A 58 21.67 6.12 -6.16
N TYR A 59 20.45 5.62 -6.17
CA TYR A 59 19.69 5.39 -7.40
C TYR A 59 18.79 6.56 -7.82
N GLY A 60 18.79 7.67 -7.08
CA GLY A 60 17.97 8.84 -7.37
C GLY A 60 16.46 8.60 -7.16
N VAL A 61 16.10 7.64 -6.32
CA VAL A 61 14.70 7.28 -6.04
C VAL A 61 14.16 8.15 -4.90
N LYS A 62 13.07 8.88 -5.15
CA LYS A 62 12.43 9.71 -4.14
C LYS A 62 11.73 8.84 -3.10
N GLN A 63 11.90 9.19 -1.83
CA GLN A 63 11.25 8.50 -0.72
C GLN A 63 10.03 9.28 -0.25
N LYS A 64 8.88 8.61 -0.15
CA LYS A 64 7.65 9.15 0.42
C LYS A 64 7.22 8.31 1.61
N ARG A 65 7.50 8.78 2.81
CA ARG A 65 7.02 8.15 4.04
C ARG A 65 5.55 8.46 4.25
N SER A 66 4.78 7.47 4.66
CA SER A 66 3.39 7.70 5.07
C SER A 66 3.36 8.55 6.33
N THR A 67 2.37 9.44 6.42
CA THR A 67 2.16 10.24 7.63
C THR A 67 1.69 9.32 8.76
N SER A 68 2.26 9.46 9.95
CA SER A 68 1.82 8.74 11.14
C SER A 68 0.32 8.96 11.37
N HIS A 69 -0.38 7.92 11.78
CA HIS A 69 -1.83 7.93 12.00
C HIS A 69 -2.70 8.22 10.75
N ASN A 70 -2.15 8.06 9.53
CA ASN A 70 -2.94 8.12 8.30
C ASN A 70 -2.96 6.75 7.58
N PRO A 71 -3.76 5.79 8.03
CA PRO A 71 -3.85 4.45 7.43
C PRO A 71 -4.31 4.48 5.97
N GLN A 72 -4.97 5.55 5.54
CA GLN A 72 -5.47 5.66 4.16
C GLN A 72 -4.34 5.78 3.12
N SER A 73 -3.16 6.25 3.51
CA SER A 73 -2.00 6.33 2.61
C SER A 73 -1.48 4.96 2.17
N ASN A 74 -1.71 3.92 2.98
CA ASN A 74 -1.28 2.55 2.72
C ASN A 74 -2.44 1.60 2.38
N GLY A 75 -3.65 2.13 2.19
CA GLY A 75 -4.87 1.33 2.01
C GLY A 75 -4.83 0.35 0.83
N VAL A 76 -4.04 0.62 -0.21
CA VAL A 76 -3.84 -0.30 -1.34
C VAL A 76 -3.03 -1.51 -0.89
N ILE A 77 -1.92 -1.28 -0.17
CA ILE A 77 -1.04 -2.35 0.35
C ILE A 77 -1.79 -3.18 1.39
N GLU A 78 -2.52 -2.54 2.31
CA GLU A 78 -3.31 -3.22 3.33
C GLU A 78 -4.36 -4.15 2.71
N ARG A 79 -5.05 -3.69 1.67
CA ARG A 79 -6.03 -4.52 0.95
C ARG A 79 -5.38 -5.73 0.29
N ILE A 80 -4.22 -5.57 -0.30
CA ILE A 80 -3.48 -6.69 -0.90
C ILE A 80 -3.01 -7.67 0.17
N HIS A 81 -2.53 -7.19 1.32
CA HIS A 81 -2.20 -8.07 2.45
C HIS A 81 -3.40 -8.87 2.92
N GLN A 82 -4.61 -8.29 2.93
CA GLN A 82 -5.83 -9.04 3.24
C GLN A 82 -6.12 -10.12 2.18
N VAL A 83 -5.97 -9.81 0.90
CA VAL A 83 -6.14 -10.79 -0.20
C VAL A 83 -5.15 -11.93 -0.06
N VAL A 84 -3.86 -11.63 0.14
CA VAL A 84 -2.81 -12.62 0.36
C VAL A 84 -3.12 -13.48 1.58
N GLY A 85 -3.45 -12.86 2.72
CA GLY A 85 -3.78 -13.58 3.95
C GLY A 85 -5.01 -14.49 3.81
N ASN A 86 -6.04 -14.06 3.11
CA ASN A 86 -7.21 -14.89 2.84
C ASN A 86 -6.88 -16.06 1.91
N SER A 87 -6.11 -15.82 0.85
CA SER A 87 -5.66 -16.87 -0.08
C SER A 87 -4.82 -17.92 0.63
N LEU A 88 -3.90 -17.50 1.51
CA LEU A 88 -3.09 -18.42 2.30
C LEU A 88 -3.94 -19.27 3.27
N ARG A 89 -4.95 -18.68 3.91
CA ARG A 89 -5.87 -19.43 4.78
C ARG A 89 -6.65 -20.49 4.00
N THR A 90 -7.13 -20.15 2.80
CA THR A 90 -7.85 -21.10 1.95
C THR A 90 -6.95 -22.26 1.56
N LEU A 91 -5.72 -21.99 1.16
CA LEU A 91 -4.75 -23.01 0.77
C LEU A 91 -4.32 -23.91 1.93
N GLN A 92 -4.22 -23.37 3.16
CA GLN A 92 -3.94 -24.16 4.36
C GLN A 92 -5.06 -25.14 4.70
N LEU A 93 -6.30 -24.80 4.38
CA LEU A 93 -7.45 -25.68 4.60
C LEU A 93 -7.53 -26.83 3.59
N GLU A 94 -6.85 -26.72 2.44
CA GLU A 94 -6.85 -27.75 1.38
C GLU A 94 -5.75 -28.81 1.55
N ASP A 95 -5.07 -28.88 2.71
CA ASP A 95 -4.03 -29.87 3.05
C ASP A 95 -2.95 -30.03 1.96
N ALA A 96 -2.63 -28.97 1.26
CA ALA A 96 -1.58 -29.01 0.25
C ALA A 96 -0.24 -29.29 0.92
N ALA A 97 0.43 -30.36 0.52
CA ALA A 97 1.73 -30.76 1.03
C ALA A 97 2.75 -29.66 0.78
N LEU A 98 3.04 -28.90 1.84
CA LEU A 98 4.02 -27.82 1.81
C LEU A 98 5.43 -28.42 1.69
N ASN A 99 6.26 -27.83 0.84
CA ASN A 99 7.69 -28.12 0.86
C ASN A 99 8.25 -27.78 2.26
N LYS A 100 8.88 -28.74 2.91
CA LYS A 100 9.40 -28.58 4.28
C LYS A 100 10.51 -27.53 4.37
N GLU A 101 11.26 -27.30 3.30
CA GLU A 101 12.39 -26.36 3.26
C GLU A 101 11.95 -24.91 3.02
N ASP A 102 10.98 -24.70 2.13
CA ASP A 102 10.38 -23.38 1.87
C ASP A 102 8.88 -23.51 1.59
N PRO A 103 8.07 -23.61 2.64
CA PRO A 103 6.64 -23.85 2.51
C PRO A 103 5.90 -22.66 1.85
N TRP A 104 6.50 -21.47 1.86
CA TRP A 104 5.82 -20.25 1.42
C TRP A 104 6.09 -19.87 -0.03
N ALA A 105 7.24 -20.25 -0.62
CA ALA A 105 7.66 -19.76 -1.93
C ALA A 105 6.66 -20.07 -3.03
N VAL A 106 6.20 -21.32 -3.12
CA VAL A 106 5.25 -21.77 -4.15
C VAL A 106 3.89 -21.07 -3.97
N TYR A 107 3.43 -20.93 -2.73
CA TYR A 107 2.17 -20.25 -2.44
C TYR A 107 2.21 -18.78 -2.79
N LEU A 108 3.25 -18.08 -2.36
CA LEU A 108 3.41 -16.67 -2.65
C LEU A 108 3.51 -16.42 -4.15
N ALA A 109 4.20 -17.30 -4.87
CA ALA A 109 4.27 -17.24 -6.34
C ALA A 109 2.88 -17.44 -6.98
N SER A 110 2.10 -18.42 -6.51
CA SER A 110 0.74 -18.70 -7.00
C SER A 110 -0.23 -17.55 -6.70
N VAL A 111 -0.19 -17.00 -5.49
CA VAL A 111 -1.00 -15.83 -5.10
C VAL A 111 -0.62 -14.60 -5.92
N ALA A 112 0.67 -14.35 -6.12
CA ALA A 112 1.15 -13.26 -6.95
C ALA A 112 0.70 -13.42 -8.41
N TRP A 113 0.79 -14.64 -8.96
CA TRP A 113 0.28 -14.94 -10.28
C TRP A 113 -1.22 -14.68 -10.41
N ALA A 114 -2.02 -15.15 -9.45
CA ALA A 114 -3.46 -14.93 -9.42
C ALA A 114 -3.82 -13.45 -9.39
N ILE A 115 -3.16 -12.65 -8.55
CA ILE A 115 -3.38 -11.19 -8.48
C ILE A 115 -3.03 -10.52 -9.80
N ARG A 116 -1.91 -10.90 -10.43
CA ARG A 116 -1.43 -10.30 -11.69
C ARG A 116 -2.30 -10.64 -12.90
N SER A 117 -2.95 -11.82 -12.89
CA SER A 117 -3.80 -12.32 -13.97
C SER A 117 -5.29 -12.05 -13.75
N THR A 118 -5.69 -11.56 -12.58
CA THR A 118 -7.09 -11.24 -12.29
C THR A 118 -7.43 -9.83 -12.74
N LYS A 119 -8.59 -9.67 -13.41
CA LYS A 119 -9.09 -8.38 -13.86
C LYS A 119 -9.42 -7.48 -12.67
N HIS A 120 -8.80 -6.32 -12.62
CA HIS A 120 -9.09 -5.30 -11.62
C HIS A 120 -10.26 -4.43 -12.09
N MET A 121 -11.33 -4.33 -11.31
CA MET A 121 -12.56 -3.65 -11.71
C MET A 121 -12.36 -2.19 -12.13
N VAL A 122 -11.55 -1.43 -11.39
CA VAL A 122 -11.31 0.01 -11.68
C VAL A 122 -10.38 0.20 -12.87
N LEU A 123 -9.45 -0.73 -13.09
CA LEU A 123 -8.51 -0.67 -14.23
C LEU A 123 -9.11 -1.27 -15.51
N GLU A 124 -10.20 -2.02 -15.38
CA GLU A 124 -10.84 -2.81 -16.43
C GLU A 124 -9.88 -3.77 -17.17
N ALA A 125 -8.72 -4.01 -16.60
CA ALA A 125 -7.64 -4.84 -17.12
C ALA A 125 -6.98 -5.64 -16.00
N THR A 126 -6.20 -6.64 -16.37
CA THR A 126 -5.30 -7.32 -15.43
C THR A 126 -4.00 -6.52 -15.28
N PRO A 127 -3.32 -6.57 -14.12
CA PRO A 127 -1.99 -5.98 -13.98
C PRO A 127 -1.01 -6.45 -15.06
N GLY A 128 -1.06 -7.73 -15.43
CA GLY A 128 -0.23 -8.28 -16.48
C GLY A 128 -0.49 -7.68 -17.86
N GLN A 129 -1.77 -7.45 -18.21
CA GLN A 129 -2.14 -6.77 -19.45
C GLN A 129 -1.59 -5.34 -19.51
N LEU A 130 -1.64 -4.61 -18.39
CA LEU A 130 -1.16 -3.24 -18.33
C LEU A 130 0.36 -3.13 -18.41
N VAL A 131 1.09 -4.11 -17.87
CA VAL A 131 2.57 -4.11 -17.88
C VAL A 131 3.12 -4.64 -19.19
N PHE A 132 2.56 -5.74 -19.73
CA PHE A 132 3.14 -6.45 -20.87
C PHE A 132 2.43 -6.19 -22.20
N GLY A 133 1.29 -5.50 -22.22
CA GLY A 133 0.49 -5.29 -23.43
C GLY A 133 -0.11 -6.59 -23.99
N ARG A 134 -0.24 -7.63 -23.15
CA ARG A 134 -0.79 -8.92 -23.51
C ARG A 134 -1.40 -9.63 -22.30
N ASP A 135 -2.34 -10.50 -22.54
CA ASP A 135 -2.89 -11.34 -21.48
C ASP A 135 -1.84 -12.35 -20.97
N MET A 136 -1.87 -12.64 -19.67
CA MET A 136 -0.92 -13.59 -19.05
C MET A 136 -1.33 -15.05 -19.23
N VAL A 137 -2.61 -15.32 -19.46
CA VAL A 137 -3.17 -16.67 -19.57
C VAL A 137 -3.39 -17.03 -21.04
N LEU A 138 -3.89 -16.09 -21.82
CA LEU A 138 -4.21 -16.30 -23.24
C LEU A 138 -3.22 -15.54 -24.15
N PRO A 139 -2.93 -16.04 -25.35
CA PRO A 139 -2.02 -15.38 -26.30
C PRO A 139 -2.69 -14.20 -27.02
N ILE A 140 -3.35 -13.34 -26.25
CA ILE A 140 -4.12 -12.19 -26.75
C ILE A 140 -3.35 -10.89 -26.44
N ARG A 141 -3.18 -10.04 -27.46
CA ARG A 141 -2.63 -8.69 -27.28
C ARG A 141 -3.65 -7.79 -26.59
N PHE A 142 -3.16 -6.90 -25.77
CA PHE A 142 -3.95 -5.92 -25.05
C PHE A 142 -3.37 -4.52 -25.26
N GLN A 143 -4.23 -3.57 -25.57
CA GLN A 143 -3.87 -2.17 -25.66
C GLN A 143 -4.65 -1.41 -24.59
N ALA A 144 -3.94 -0.79 -23.66
CA ALA A 144 -4.54 -0.04 -22.56
C ALA A 144 -5.06 1.30 -23.05
N ASP A 145 -6.28 1.62 -22.70
CA ASP A 145 -6.83 2.99 -22.77
C ASP A 145 -6.50 3.71 -21.46
N TRP A 146 -5.32 4.30 -21.39
CA TRP A 146 -4.85 4.99 -20.19
C TRP A 146 -5.71 6.19 -19.80
N ALA A 147 -6.30 6.89 -20.77
CA ALA A 147 -7.18 8.03 -20.52
C ALA A 147 -8.44 7.56 -19.77
N ARG A 148 -9.07 6.49 -20.25
CA ARG A 148 -10.22 5.88 -19.59
C ARG A 148 -9.90 5.34 -18.22
N ILE A 149 -8.77 4.65 -18.07
CA ILE A 149 -8.31 4.12 -16.76
C ILE A 149 -8.14 5.25 -15.74
N GLN A 150 -7.56 6.38 -16.14
CA GLN A 150 -7.38 7.53 -15.26
C GLN A 150 -8.72 8.14 -14.86
N LEU A 151 -9.67 8.26 -15.78
CA LEU A 151 -11.01 8.76 -15.49
C LEU A 151 -11.73 7.85 -14.48
N CYS A 152 -11.75 6.53 -14.70
CA CYS A 152 -12.37 5.58 -13.77
C CYS A 152 -11.73 5.63 -12.38
N LYS A 153 -10.40 5.76 -12.30
CA LYS A 153 -9.71 5.94 -11.02
C LYS A 153 -10.13 7.21 -10.31
N GLN A 154 -10.21 8.32 -11.04
CA GLN A 154 -10.59 9.60 -10.46
C GLN A 154 -12.04 9.56 -9.96
N GLU A 155 -12.96 9.01 -10.72
CA GLU A 155 -14.36 8.84 -10.32
C GLU A 155 -14.48 8.06 -8.99
N VAL A 156 -13.77 6.93 -8.86
CA VAL A 156 -13.77 6.13 -7.62
C VAL A 156 -13.17 6.90 -6.44
N ILE A 157 -12.12 7.69 -6.67
CA ILE A 157 -11.53 8.55 -5.64
C ILE A 157 -12.54 9.62 -5.22
N ASP A 158 -13.19 10.28 -6.16
CA ASP A 158 -14.14 11.36 -5.89
C ASP A 158 -15.38 10.85 -5.16
N GLU A 159 -15.92 9.70 -5.55
CA GLU A 159 -17.01 9.03 -4.82
C GLU A 159 -16.60 8.65 -3.39
N SER A 160 -15.38 8.10 -3.23
CA SER A 160 -14.85 7.74 -1.91
C SER A 160 -14.68 8.97 -1.03
N ASN A 161 -14.16 10.06 -1.59
CA ASN A 161 -13.99 11.35 -0.89
C ASN A 161 -15.33 11.98 -0.54
N ALA A 162 -16.29 11.99 -1.46
CA ALA A 162 -17.65 12.48 -1.21
C ALA A 162 -18.32 11.72 -0.06
N ARG A 163 -18.22 10.38 -0.06
CA ARG A 163 -18.77 9.52 0.99
C ARG A 163 -18.11 9.78 2.36
N LYS A 164 -16.80 9.93 2.40
CA LYS A 164 -16.05 10.23 3.64
C LYS A 164 -16.35 11.63 4.16
N ASN A 165 -16.49 12.60 3.26
CA ASN A 165 -16.71 14.00 3.62
C ASN A 165 -18.16 14.29 4.00
N LYS A 166 -19.13 13.44 3.61
CA LYS A 166 -20.55 13.62 3.93
C LYS A 166 -20.85 13.83 5.43
N LYS A 167 -20.02 13.23 6.31
CA LYS A 167 -20.15 13.35 7.76
C LYS A 167 -19.12 14.28 8.41
N ARG A 168 -18.23 14.90 7.61
CA ARG A 168 -17.21 15.80 8.13
C ARG A 168 -17.75 17.23 8.21
N VAL A 169 -17.59 17.86 9.35
CA VAL A 169 -17.82 19.29 9.49
C VAL A 169 -16.59 19.99 8.90
N LYS A 170 -16.81 20.91 7.97
CA LYS A 170 -15.72 21.73 7.41
C LYS A 170 -15.19 22.64 8.50
N HIS A 171 -13.94 22.49 8.86
CA HIS A 171 -13.26 23.31 9.86
C HIS A 171 -11.87 23.69 9.36
N GLU A 172 -11.52 24.96 9.51
CA GLU A 172 -10.19 25.48 9.18
C GLU A 172 -9.41 25.66 10.48
N TYR A 173 -8.49 24.74 10.72
CA TYR A 173 -7.62 24.81 11.89
C TYR A 173 -6.61 25.95 11.76
N ARG A 174 -6.39 26.67 12.88
CA ARG A 174 -5.39 27.71 13.00
C ARG A 174 -4.39 27.37 14.10
N ILE A 175 -3.20 27.94 14.01
CA ILE A 175 -2.20 27.82 15.08
C ILE A 175 -2.76 28.50 16.34
N GLY A 176 -2.73 27.75 17.45
CA GLY A 176 -3.31 28.19 18.73
C GLY A 176 -4.71 27.65 19.01
N ASP A 177 -5.40 27.05 18.04
CA ASP A 177 -6.67 26.38 18.32
C ASP A 177 -6.44 25.17 19.24
N GLU A 178 -7.39 24.95 20.14
CA GLU A 178 -7.38 23.80 21.05
C GLU A 178 -8.16 22.63 20.44
N VAL A 179 -7.56 21.46 20.46
CA VAL A 179 -8.16 20.22 19.91
C VAL A 179 -8.14 19.09 20.91
N LEU A 180 -9.15 18.23 20.81
CA LEU A 180 -9.22 16.96 21.52
C LEU A 180 -8.81 15.84 20.59
N ILE A 181 -7.98 14.91 21.08
CA ILE A 181 -7.57 13.72 20.35
C ILE A 181 -8.41 12.52 20.79
N GLU A 182 -8.86 11.74 19.85
CA GLU A 182 -9.52 10.47 20.12
C GLU A 182 -8.48 9.42 20.53
N LYS A 183 -8.70 8.75 21.68
CA LYS A 183 -7.78 7.72 22.17
C LYS A 183 -7.84 6.49 21.27
N PRO A 184 -6.69 5.96 20.81
CA PRO A 184 -6.67 4.74 20.04
C PRO A 184 -7.01 3.51 20.89
N GLY A 185 -7.73 2.55 20.31
CA GLY A 185 -8.02 1.26 20.92
C GLY A 185 -9.41 1.13 21.53
N ILE A 186 -9.63 0.03 22.26
CA ILE A 186 -10.90 -0.27 22.92
C ILE A 186 -11.02 0.59 24.19
N ILE A 187 -11.93 1.53 24.15
CA ILE A 187 -12.17 2.44 25.27
C ILE A 187 -13.06 1.73 26.31
N ARG A 188 -12.60 1.67 27.56
CA ARG A 188 -13.43 1.14 28.66
C ARG A 188 -14.69 2.00 28.83
N LYS A 189 -15.82 1.35 29.13
CA LYS A 189 -17.17 1.93 29.14
C LYS A 189 -17.35 3.24 29.95
N MET A 190 -16.44 3.53 30.90
CA MET A 190 -16.46 4.73 31.76
C MET A 190 -15.22 5.63 31.60
N SER A 191 -14.33 5.37 30.65
CA SER A 191 -13.18 6.26 30.41
C SER A 191 -13.53 7.32 29.38
N MET A 192 -12.98 8.53 29.53
CA MET A 192 -13.16 9.58 28.53
C MET A 192 -12.57 9.17 27.19
N PRO A 193 -13.36 9.21 26.10
CA PRO A 193 -12.94 8.76 24.77
C PRO A 193 -11.92 9.70 24.11
N ARG A 194 -11.77 10.90 24.66
CA ARG A 194 -10.89 11.94 24.11
C ARG A 194 -9.92 12.44 25.17
N GLU A 195 -8.79 12.92 24.70
CA GLU A 195 -7.70 13.48 25.51
C GLU A 195 -7.39 14.90 25.03
N GLY A 196 -7.00 15.78 25.94
CA GLY A 196 -6.72 17.18 25.68
C GLY A 196 -7.42 18.12 26.66
N PRO A 197 -7.56 19.41 26.37
CA PRO A 197 -7.24 20.05 25.07
C PRO A 197 -5.73 20.20 24.80
N TYR A 198 -5.34 20.14 23.52
CA TYR A 198 -3.98 20.38 23.05
C TYR A 198 -3.98 21.55 22.07
N ALA A 199 -3.03 22.47 22.21
CA ALA A 199 -2.89 23.60 21.29
C ALA A 199 -2.20 23.16 19.98
N ILE A 200 -2.75 23.58 18.86
CA ILE A 200 -2.14 23.37 17.54
C ILE A 200 -0.90 24.23 17.38
N THR A 201 0.25 23.60 17.15
CA THR A 201 1.53 24.28 16.94
C THR A 201 1.85 24.52 15.47
N LYS A 202 1.32 23.67 14.57
CA LYS A 202 1.53 23.81 13.13
C LYS A 202 0.37 23.19 12.32
N VAL A 203 -0.01 23.85 11.24
CA VAL A 203 -0.98 23.37 10.27
C VAL A 203 -0.25 23.04 8.97
N TYR A 204 -0.52 21.88 8.37
CA TYR A 204 0.07 21.44 7.12
C TYR A 204 -0.93 21.56 5.97
N THR A 205 -0.41 21.71 4.74
CA THR A 205 -1.22 21.86 3.53
C THR A 205 -2.11 20.65 3.20
N ASN A 206 -1.78 19.48 3.74
CA ASN A 206 -2.57 18.25 3.60
C ASN A 206 -3.71 18.13 4.61
N GLY A 207 -3.99 19.17 5.40
CA GLY A 207 -5.03 19.19 6.42
C GLY A 207 -4.67 18.47 7.73
N THR A 208 -3.43 18.03 7.90
CA THR A 208 -2.95 17.53 9.20
C THR A 208 -2.46 18.68 10.07
N VAL A 209 -2.53 18.49 11.38
CA VAL A 209 -2.06 19.48 12.35
C VAL A 209 -1.03 18.83 13.28
N ARG A 210 -0.10 19.63 13.78
CA ARG A 210 0.82 19.24 14.85
C ARG A 210 0.36 19.91 16.15
N ILE A 211 0.30 19.13 17.18
CA ILE A 211 -0.03 19.54 18.54
C ILE A 211 1.16 19.36 19.43
#